data_803e49fa90e7e82e4c3f8a0b9b5961c8
#
_entry.id   803e49fa90e7e82e4c3f8a0b9b5961c8
#
_cell.length_a   1.000
_cell.length_b   1.000
_cell.length_c   1.000
_cell.angle_alpha   90.00
_cell.angle_beta   90.00
_cell.angle_gamma   90.00
#
_symmetry.space_group_name_H-M   'P 1'
#
loop_
_entity.id
_entity.type
_entity.pdbx_description
1 polymer ?
#
loop_
_entity_poly.entity_id
_entity_poly.type
_entity_poly.pdbx_seq_one_letter_code
_entity_poly.pdbx_strand_id
1 'polypeptide(L)'
;FNGYDFQGGNWIDGWNNDIQTFFFEGDFGELFPYQDYHDNYQIDYGFTIGRQPLIAQQGLLINEDMLDAMTVTRNTLSGNGNLNLRMTGVFAWNRVSRHTQQNFLTVRDRNSKLFALLTESDFKTSTVNADVAYVQSEDDLGSMVSWGVSGIQRLHGFRNHYNTSLHFLASHPTSGRETPTTGQGELLFSRTSWTPHHGLDLIYVNAFWGIDQYASATRGPLMGGPAGGRVGILWAHTGLGQYGPPI
;
A
#
# COMPACT_ATOMS: atom_id res chain seq x y z
N PHE A 1 9.70 -13.49 -21.39
CA PHE A 1 9.34 -14.71 -20.64
C PHE A 1 8.95 -15.74 -21.66
N ASN A 2 9.78 -16.74 -21.85
CA ASN A 2 9.47 -17.86 -22.73
C ASN A 2 9.04 -19.02 -21.81
N GLY A 3 7.80 -19.40 -21.89
CA GLY A 3 7.22 -20.51 -21.13
C GLY A 3 6.58 -21.54 -22.05
N TYR A 4 6.56 -22.77 -21.63
CA TYR A 4 5.82 -23.82 -22.33
C TYR A 4 4.49 -24.07 -21.61
N ASP A 5 3.40 -23.92 -22.33
CA ASP A 5 2.07 -24.25 -21.84
C ASP A 5 1.85 -25.77 -21.94
N PHE A 6 1.93 -26.45 -20.82
CA PHE A 6 1.74 -27.90 -20.76
C PHE A 6 0.28 -28.34 -21.02
N GLN A 7 -0.69 -27.45 -20.87
CA GLN A 7 -2.10 -27.77 -21.17
C GLN A 7 -2.44 -27.56 -22.64
N GLY A 8 -1.88 -26.53 -23.26
CA GLY A 8 -2.09 -26.21 -24.67
C GLY A 8 -1.04 -26.84 -25.62
N GLY A 9 0.04 -27.37 -25.08
CA GLY A 9 1.12 -27.98 -25.88
C GLY A 9 1.91 -27.00 -26.75
N ASN A 10 1.87 -25.71 -26.43
CA ASN A 10 2.50 -24.65 -27.23
C ASN A 10 3.51 -23.86 -26.44
N TRP A 11 4.54 -23.35 -27.14
CA TRP A 11 5.43 -22.33 -26.59
C TRP A 11 4.70 -20.99 -26.56
N ILE A 12 4.71 -20.36 -25.39
CA ILE A 12 4.21 -19.01 -25.22
C ILE A 12 5.40 -18.05 -25.31
N ASP A 13 5.54 -17.38 -26.44
CA ASP A 13 6.49 -16.29 -26.61
C ASP A 13 5.85 -14.99 -26.14
N GLY A 14 6.07 -14.64 -24.87
CA GLY A 14 5.63 -13.38 -24.29
C GLY A 14 6.73 -12.34 -24.33
N TRP A 15 6.78 -11.51 -25.36
CA TRP A 15 7.56 -10.27 -25.30
C TRP A 15 6.78 -9.26 -24.46
N ASN A 16 7.28 -8.96 -23.27
CA ASN A 16 6.75 -7.88 -22.45
C ASN A 16 7.66 -6.66 -22.56
N ASN A 17 7.24 -5.67 -23.31
CA ASN A 17 7.93 -4.40 -23.47
C ASN A 17 7.39 -3.33 -22.47
N ASP A 18 6.55 -3.69 -21.52
CA ASP A 18 6.07 -2.76 -20.52
C ASP A 18 7.22 -2.38 -19.57
N ILE A 19 7.54 -1.10 -19.56
CA ILE A 19 8.45 -0.54 -18.56
C ILE A 19 7.71 -0.57 -17.23
N GLN A 20 8.17 -1.44 -16.33
CA GLN A 20 7.52 -1.64 -15.03
C GLN A 20 7.81 -0.49 -14.07
N THR A 21 9.03 0.02 -14.08
CA THR A 21 9.46 1.10 -13.18
C THR A 21 10.32 2.07 -13.98
N PHE A 22 9.93 3.33 -13.97
CA PHE A 22 10.67 4.43 -14.56
C PHE A 22 10.22 5.73 -13.90
N PHE A 23 11.00 6.23 -12.97
CA PHE A 23 10.69 7.47 -12.27
C PHE A 23 11.95 8.30 -12.04
N PHE A 24 11.74 9.59 -11.85
CA PHE A 24 12.74 10.54 -11.42
C PHE A 24 12.46 10.88 -9.95
N GLU A 25 13.51 10.89 -9.15
CA GLU A 25 13.47 11.25 -7.72
C GLU A 25 14.48 12.35 -7.46
N GLY A 26 14.13 13.29 -6.59
CA GLY A 26 15.00 14.38 -6.22
C GLY A 26 14.58 15.02 -4.90
N ASP A 27 15.49 15.84 -4.36
CA ASP A 27 15.24 16.69 -3.22
C ASP A 27 15.34 18.17 -3.67
N PHE A 28 14.36 18.97 -3.25
CA PHE A 28 14.33 20.40 -3.63
C PHE A 28 15.46 21.18 -3.01
N GLY A 29 15.89 20.86 -1.80
CA GLY A 29 17.03 21.51 -1.14
C GLY A 29 18.34 21.27 -1.90
N GLU A 30 18.54 20.04 -2.38
CA GLU A 30 19.72 19.69 -3.19
C GLU A 30 19.69 20.31 -4.59
N LEU A 31 18.51 20.39 -5.20
CA LEU A 31 18.35 20.98 -6.54
C LEU A 31 18.51 22.51 -6.53
N PHE A 32 18.12 23.14 -5.43
CA PHE A 32 18.16 24.61 -5.27
C PHE A 32 18.94 25.04 -4.02
N PRO A 33 20.25 24.71 -3.93
CA PRO A 33 21.06 24.94 -2.72
C PRO A 33 21.18 26.41 -2.33
N TYR A 34 20.95 27.35 -3.25
CA TYR A 34 20.95 28.77 -2.97
C TYR A 34 19.74 29.24 -2.16
N GLN A 35 18.67 28.46 -2.12
CA GLN A 35 17.46 28.79 -1.36
C GLN A 35 17.51 28.28 0.07
N ASP A 36 18.36 27.29 0.35
CA ASP A 36 18.62 26.75 1.69
C ASP A 36 20.10 26.88 2.09
N TYR A 37 20.64 28.08 1.95
CA TYR A 37 22.05 28.36 2.17
C TYR A 37 22.56 27.99 3.59
N HIS A 38 21.68 27.90 4.57
CA HIS A 38 22.01 27.54 5.95
C HIS A 38 21.60 26.13 6.35
N ASP A 39 21.09 25.32 5.41
CA ASP A 39 20.60 23.97 5.66
C ASP A 39 19.65 23.91 6.89
N ASN A 40 18.72 24.85 6.92
CA ASN A 40 17.77 25.00 8.02
C ASN A 40 16.52 24.12 7.86
N TYR A 41 16.55 23.11 6.99
CA TYR A 41 15.46 22.17 6.68
C TYR A 41 14.16 22.85 6.19
N GLN A 42 14.22 24.10 5.74
CA GLN A 42 13.03 24.82 5.29
C GLN A 42 12.46 24.26 3.98
N ILE A 43 13.34 23.73 3.13
CA ILE A 43 13.01 23.14 1.83
C ILE A 43 13.35 21.63 1.76
N ASP A 44 13.29 20.93 2.88
CA ASP A 44 13.45 19.47 2.97
C ASP A 44 12.21 18.76 2.43
N TYR A 45 12.01 18.91 1.13
CA TYR A 45 10.94 18.27 0.37
C TYR A 45 11.53 17.35 -0.70
N GLY A 46 11.32 16.06 -0.52
CA GLY A 46 11.57 15.09 -1.58
C GLY A 46 10.40 15.06 -2.58
N PHE A 47 10.68 14.73 -3.81
CA PHE A 47 9.65 14.50 -4.81
C PHE A 47 10.02 13.34 -5.73
N THR A 48 9.00 12.68 -6.25
CA THR A 48 9.15 11.67 -7.30
C THR A 48 8.13 11.92 -8.40
N ILE A 49 8.47 11.59 -9.65
CA ILE A 49 7.55 11.63 -10.77
C ILE A 49 7.85 10.48 -11.73
N GLY A 50 6.81 9.75 -12.13
CA GLY A 50 6.91 8.68 -13.10
C GLY A 50 6.21 7.41 -12.64
N ARG A 51 6.59 6.29 -13.24
CA ARG A 51 6.03 4.98 -12.93
C ARG A 51 6.77 4.33 -11.77
N GLN A 52 6.09 4.16 -10.67
CA GLN A 52 6.66 3.73 -9.39
C GLN A 52 5.71 2.86 -8.60
N PRO A 53 6.22 2.00 -7.70
CA PRO A 53 5.39 1.30 -6.73
C PRO A 53 4.88 2.28 -5.66
N LEU A 54 3.68 2.01 -5.14
CA LEU A 54 3.11 2.74 -4.02
C LEU A 54 2.41 1.78 -3.07
N ILE A 55 2.84 1.77 -1.83
CA ILE A 55 2.28 0.92 -0.78
C ILE A 55 1.96 1.76 0.45
N ALA A 56 0.72 1.67 0.95
CA ALA A 56 0.29 2.32 2.18
C ALA A 56 -0.47 1.35 3.08
N GLN A 57 -0.37 1.51 4.40
CA GLN A 57 -0.96 0.64 5.41
C GLN A 57 -0.59 -0.83 5.20
N GLN A 58 0.68 -1.12 4.92
CA GLN A 58 1.17 -2.46 4.60
C GLN A 58 0.42 -3.11 3.40
N GLY A 59 -0.04 -2.29 2.46
CA GLY A 59 -0.79 -2.74 1.28
C GLY A 59 -2.28 -2.94 1.51
N LEU A 60 -2.79 -2.67 2.70
CA LEU A 60 -4.22 -2.77 3.00
C LEU A 60 -5.01 -1.61 2.42
N LEU A 61 -4.44 -0.42 2.34
CA LEU A 61 -5.06 0.77 1.78
C LEU A 61 -4.68 0.99 0.32
N ILE A 62 -3.39 0.94 0.02
CA ILE A 62 -2.81 1.09 -1.32
C ILE A 62 -1.78 -0.01 -1.52
N ASN A 63 -1.86 -0.72 -2.65
CA ASN A 63 -0.90 -1.76 -3.02
C ASN A 63 -0.74 -1.77 -4.55
N GLU A 64 0.10 -0.88 -5.05
CA GLU A 64 0.39 -0.76 -6.47
C GLU A 64 1.85 -1.06 -6.76
N ASP A 65 2.09 -1.90 -7.77
CA ASP A 65 3.43 -2.20 -8.24
C ASP A 65 3.88 -1.19 -9.30
N MET A 66 2.94 -0.67 -10.08
CA MET A 66 3.19 0.20 -11.24
C MET A 66 2.13 1.28 -11.32
N LEU A 67 2.39 2.40 -10.70
CA LEU A 67 1.50 3.55 -10.72
C LEU A 67 2.19 4.74 -11.38
N ASP A 68 1.56 5.33 -12.38
CA ASP A 68 2.02 6.58 -12.95
C ASP A 68 1.64 7.69 -11.96
N ALA A 69 2.61 8.22 -11.21
CA ALA A 69 2.35 9.10 -10.09
C ALA A 69 3.39 10.21 -9.94
N MET A 70 2.99 11.24 -9.23
CA MET A 70 3.84 12.26 -8.66
C MET A 70 3.65 12.25 -7.14
N THR A 71 4.73 12.28 -6.40
CA THR A 71 4.69 12.41 -4.94
C THR A 71 5.52 13.61 -4.49
N VAL A 72 5.09 14.23 -3.40
CA VAL A 72 5.88 15.22 -2.68
C VAL A 72 5.88 14.82 -1.22
N THR A 73 7.07 14.67 -0.66
CA THR A 73 7.27 14.23 0.71
C THR A 73 7.96 15.33 1.51
N ARG A 74 7.38 15.69 2.62
CA ARG A 74 8.01 16.47 3.67
C ARG A 74 8.52 15.53 4.75
N ASN A 75 9.83 15.55 4.96
CA ASN A 75 10.49 14.78 6.01
C ASN A 75 10.80 15.66 7.24
N THR A 76 11.25 15.04 8.30
CA THR A 76 11.97 15.67 9.41
C THR A 76 11.17 16.70 10.21
N LEU A 77 9.84 16.55 10.26
CA LEU A 77 9.04 17.33 11.18
C LEU A 77 9.12 16.68 12.57
N SER A 78 9.84 17.30 13.49
CA SER A 78 9.97 16.83 14.86
C SER A 78 9.12 17.68 15.83
N GLY A 79 8.64 17.08 16.91
CA GLY A 79 7.82 17.73 17.90
C GLY A 79 7.90 17.03 19.26
N ASN A 80 7.08 17.45 20.22
CA ASN A 80 7.10 16.90 21.58
C ASN A 80 6.84 15.39 21.59
N GLY A 81 7.92 14.60 21.80
CA GLY A 81 7.87 13.14 21.91
C GLY A 81 7.86 12.39 20.56
N ASN A 82 7.75 13.09 19.45
CA ASN A 82 7.88 12.54 18.10
C ASN A 82 9.31 12.73 17.61
N LEU A 83 9.94 11.65 17.16
CA LEU A 83 11.29 11.67 16.60
C LEU A 83 11.31 12.19 15.17
N ASN A 84 10.29 11.81 14.40
CA ASN A 84 10.14 12.18 13.00
C ASN A 84 8.67 12.10 12.59
N LEU A 85 8.20 13.07 11.84
CA LEU A 85 6.93 13.03 11.13
C LEU A 85 7.21 13.23 9.64
N ARG A 86 6.82 12.27 8.85
CA ARG A 86 6.86 12.29 7.39
C ARG A 86 5.45 12.43 6.84
N MET A 87 5.27 13.34 5.89
CA MET A 87 4.01 13.55 5.20
C MET A 87 4.24 13.47 3.70
N THR A 88 3.50 12.62 3.01
CA THR A 88 3.62 12.43 1.56
C THR A 88 2.27 12.70 0.90
N GLY A 89 2.22 13.73 0.07
CA GLY A 89 1.14 13.96 -0.87
C GLY A 89 1.35 13.15 -2.14
N VAL A 90 0.31 12.48 -2.62
CA VAL A 90 0.35 11.63 -3.82
C VAL A 90 -0.72 12.09 -4.79
N PHE A 91 -0.34 12.26 -6.03
CA PHE A 91 -1.24 12.37 -7.17
C PHE A 91 -0.85 11.32 -8.21
N ALA A 92 -1.79 10.43 -8.55
CA ALA A 92 -1.57 9.45 -9.60
C ALA A 92 -2.67 9.51 -10.66
N TRP A 93 -2.29 9.14 -11.86
CA TRP A 93 -3.15 9.16 -13.03
C TRP A 93 -2.92 7.89 -13.83
N ASN A 94 -3.93 7.46 -14.56
CA ASN A 94 -3.91 6.26 -15.35
C ASN A 94 -3.59 4.99 -14.56
N ARG A 95 -4.12 3.87 -14.96
CA ARG A 95 -3.73 2.54 -14.50
C ARG A 95 -3.84 2.29 -13.00
N VAL A 96 -4.75 2.96 -12.29
CA VAL A 96 -5.04 2.56 -10.91
C VAL A 96 -5.69 1.18 -10.95
N SER A 97 -5.09 0.22 -10.28
CA SER A 97 -5.62 -1.14 -10.24
C SER A 97 -6.69 -1.23 -9.16
N ARG A 98 -7.86 -1.74 -9.51
CA ARG A 98 -9.01 -1.91 -8.60
C ARG A 98 -9.36 -3.38 -8.49
N HIS A 99 -9.74 -3.82 -7.31
CA HIS A 99 -10.33 -5.14 -7.12
C HIS A 99 -11.82 -5.11 -7.34
N THR A 100 -12.33 -6.10 -8.09
CA THR A 100 -13.75 -6.34 -8.16
C THR A 100 -14.18 -7.24 -7.01
N GLN A 101 -15.22 -6.85 -6.28
CA GLN A 101 -15.73 -7.59 -5.14
C GLN A 101 -16.32 -8.95 -5.53
N GLN A 102 -16.84 -9.08 -6.75
CA GLN A 102 -17.58 -10.28 -7.18
C GLN A 102 -16.68 -11.47 -7.53
N ASN A 103 -15.55 -11.22 -8.15
CA ASN A 103 -14.68 -12.30 -8.66
C ASN A 103 -13.19 -12.07 -8.36
N PHE A 104 -12.85 -11.03 -7.59
CA PHE A 104 -11.47 -10.67 -7.14
C PHE A 104 -10.48 -10.48 -8.28
N LEU A 105 -10.99 -10.20 -9.47
CA LEU A 105 -10.16 -9.81 -10.59
C LEU A 105 -9.67 -8.38 -10.38
N THR A 106 -8.43 -8.17 -10.71
CA THR A 106 -7.87 -6.83 -10.76
C THR A 106 -8.24 -6.20 -12.09
N VAL A 107 -8.96 -5.09 -12.03
CA VAL A 107 -9.31 -4.26 -13.19
C VAL A 107 -8.42 -3.03 -13.18
N ARG A 108 -7.79 -2.71 -14.29
CA ARG A 108 -7.08 -1.44 -14.46
C ARG A 108 -8.05 -0.36 -14.91
N ASP A 109 -8.21 0.62 -14.04
CA ASP A 109 -8.97 1.82 -14.34
C ASP A 109 -8.04 2.84 -15.01
N ARG A 110 -8.20 2.99 -16.34
CA ARG A 110 -7.31 3.84 -17.15
C ARG A 110 -7.62 5.32 -17.05
N ASN A 111 -8.84 5.66 -16.65
CA ASN A 111 -9.31 7.05 -16.54
C ASN A 111 -9.36 7.52 -15.10
N SER A 112 -8.89 6.71 -14.17
CA SER A 112 -8.89 7.05 -12.75
C SER A 112 -7.78 8.03 -12.39
N LYS A 113 -8.07 8.77 -11.32
CA LYS A 113 -7.09 9.60 -10.61
C LYS A 113 -7.10 9.18 -9.15
N LEU A 114 -5.90 9.09 -8.57
CA LEU A 114 -5.72 8.81 -7.15
C LEU A 114 -5.09 10.03 -6.49
N PHE A 115 -5.71 10.49 -5.41
CA PHE A 115 -5.16 11.50 -4.51
C PHE A 115 -4.97 10.85 -3.16
N ALA A 116 -3.79 10.97 -2.56
CA ALA A 116 -3.59 10.46 -1.22
C ALA A 116 -2.72 11.40 -0.38
N LEU A 117 -2.97 11.37 0.91
CA LEU A 117 -2.09 11.93 1.92
C LEU A 117 -1.69 10.80 2.86
N LEU A 118 -0.40 10.52 2.90
CA LEU A 118 0.19 9.48 3.72
C LEU A 118 1.02 10.13 4.82
N THR A 119 0.83 9.70 6.05
CA THR A 119 1.56 10.24 7.19
C THR A 119 2.17 9.12 8.02
N GLU A 120 3.41 9.31 8.40
CA GLU A 120 4.15 8.39 9.26
C GLU A 120 4.82 9.17 10.39
N SER A 121 4.51 8.84 11.61
CA SER A 121 5.06 9.46 12.82
C SER A 121 5.84 8.43 13.61
N ASP A 122 7.14 8.64 13.74
CA ASP A 122 8.03 7.77 14.47
C ASP A 122 8.22 8.22 15.92
N PHE A 123 8.02 7.29 16.82
CA PHE A 123 8.32 7.39 18.24
C PHE A 123 9.44 6.40 18.60
N LYS A 124 9.97 6.48 19.79
CA LYS A 124 11.11 5.66 20.24
C LYS A 124 10.93 4.15 20.03
N THR A 125 9.73 3.63 20.22
CA THR A 125 9.41 2.18 20.14
C THR A 125 8.25 1.86 19.22
N SER A 126 7.65 2.86 18.62
CA SER A 126 6.45 2.70 17.81
C SER A 126 6.44 3.67 16.63
N THR A 127 5.73 3.28 15.59
CA THR A 127 5.40 4.13 14.45
C THR A 127 3.89 4.19 14.32
N VAL A 128 3.34 5.35 14.10
CA VAL A 128 1.91 5.57 13.86
C VAL A 128 1.74 6.12 12.45
N ASN A 129 0.86 5.49 11.68
CA ASN A 129 0.49 5.96 10.34
C ASN A 129 -0.97 6.40 10.35
N ALA A 130 -1.26 7.48 9.62
CA ALA A 130 -2.63 7.91 9.35
C ALA A 130 -2.68 8.35 7.88
N ASP A 131 -3.46 7.62 7.10
CA ASP A 131 -3.46 7.74 5.65
C ASP A 131 -4.88 7.89 5.14
N VAL A 132 -5.05 8.72 4.10
CA VAL A 132 -6.30 8.86 3.38
C VAL A 132 -6.03 8.83 1.89
N ALA A 133 -6.91 8.17 1.15
CA ALA A 133 -6.85 8.06 -0.29
C ALA A 133 -8.23 8.29 -0.91
N TYR A 134 -8.30 9.08 -1.95
CA TYR A 134 -9.47 9.29 -2.78
C TYR A 134 -9.19 8.81 -4.19
N VAL A 135 -9.97 7.88 -4.67
CA VAL A 135 -9.95 7.43 -6.06
C VAL A 135 -11.15 8.00 -6.78
N GLN A 136 -10.87 8.82 -7.78
CA GLN A 136 -11.86 9.30 -8.73
C GLN A 136 -11.85 8.38 -9.94
N SER A 137 -12.99 7.83 -10.29
CA SER A 137 -13.20 7.06 -11.52
C SER A 137 -14.25 7.75 -12.37
N GLU A 138 -14.01 7.82 -13.67
CA GLU A 138 -14.95 8.36 -14.65
C GLU A 138 -15.86 7.24 -15.24
N ASP A 139 -15.46 5.99 -15.00
CA ASP A 139 -16.18 4.80 -15.49
C ASP A 139 -17.16 4.27 -14.44
N ASP A 140 -17.93 3.24 -14.79
CA ASP A 140 -18.87 2.53 -13.91
C ASP A 140 -18.20 1.84 -12.69
N LEU A 141 -16.88 1.97 -12.57
CA LEU A 141 -16.11 1.45 -11.46
C LEU A 141 -16.32 2.23 -10.16
N GLY A 142 -16.80 3.46 -10.25
CA GLY A 142 -17.16 4.30 -9.11
C GLY A 142 -15.98 4.90 -8.35
N SER A 143 -16.25 6.04 -7.75
CA SER A 143 -15.28 6.80 -6.95
C SER A 143 -15.47 6.52 -5.46
N MET A 144 -14.39 6.54 -4.67
CA MET A 144 -14.43 6.22 -3.25
C MET A 144 -13.33 6.94 -2.47
N VAL A 145 -13.59 7.11 -1.19
CA VAL A 145 -12.59 7.49 -0.18
C VAL A 145 -12.30 6.28 0.68
N SER A 146 -11.03 6.02 0.91
CA SER A 146 -10.57 5.02 1.88
C SER A 146 -9.54 5.66 2.80
N TRP A 147 -9.56 5.31 4.06
CA TRP A 147 -8.62 5.82 5.03
C TRP A 147 -8.23 4.75 6.03
N GLY A 148 -7.11 4.94 6.71
CA GLY A 148 -6.65 4.01 7.72
C GLY A 148 -5.73 4.66 8.72
N VAL A 149 -5.77 4.11 9.94
CA VAL A 149 -4.84 4.45 11.01
C VAL A 149 -4.20 3.16 11.49
N SER A 150 -2.89 3.19 11.70
CA SER A 150 -2.20 2.04 12.25
C SER A 150 -1.12 2.42 13.27
N GLY A 151 -0.90 1.51 14.20
CA GLY A 151 0.21 1.55 15.13
C GLY A 151 1.09 0.31 14.93
N ILE A 152 2.39 0.53 14.80
CA ILE A 152 3.40 -0.53 14.71
C ILE A 152 4.29 -0.38 15.92
N GLN A 153 4.37 -1.42 16.75
CA GLN A 153 5.19 -1.43 17.94
C GLN A 153 6.31 -2.47 17.80
N ARG A 154 7.53 -2.02 18.11
CA ARG A 154 8.73 -2.86 18.13
C ARG A 154 9.18 -3.05 19.58
N LEU A 155 9.01 -4.26 20.10
CA LEU A 155 9.37 -4.62 21.46
C LEU A 155 10.61 -5.51 21.47
N HIS A 156 11.57 -5.14 22.29
CA HIS A 156 12.78 -5.93 22.52
C HIS A 156 12.64 -6.60 23.89
N GLY A 157 12.31 -7.89 23.88
CA GLY A 157 12.33 -8.71 25.08
C GLY A 157 13.72 -9.30 25.34
N PHE A 158 13.95 -9.83 26.54
CA PHE A 158 15.25 -10.38 26.96
C PHE A 158 15.79 -11.50 26.04
N ARG A 159 14.89 -12.20 25.34
CA ARG A 159 15.24 -13.33 24.44
C ARG A 159 14.59 -13.28 23.06
N ASN A 160 13.68 -12.38 22.80
CA ASN A 160 12.92 -12.34 21.56
C ASN A 160 12.69 -10.91 21.10
N HIS A 161 12.60 -10.73 19.79
CA HIS A 161 12.16 -9.50 19.17
C HIS A 161 10.72 -9.67 18.71
N TYR A 162 9.86 -8.79 19.14
CA TYR A 162 8.43 -8.78 18.79
C TYR A 162 8.12 -7.54 17.97
N ASN A 163 7.42 -7.74 16.87
CA ASN A 163 6.82 -6.66 16.11
C ASN A 163 5.31 -6.90 16.07
N THR A 164 4.55 -5.94 16.56
CA THR A 164 3.09 -5.98 16.53
C THR A 164 2.59 -4.78 15.77
N SER A 165 1.66 -4.99 14.85
CA SER A 165 0.92 -3.93 14.18
C SER A 165 -0.57 -4.12 14.35
N LEU A 166 -1.29 -3.01 14.51
CA LEU A 166 -2.74 -2.94 14.51
C LEU A 166 -3.15 -1.89 13.51
N HIS A 167 -4.06 -2.24 12.60
CA HIS A 167 -4.59 -1.36 11.57
C HIS A 167 -6.09 -1.30 11.66
N PHE A 168 -6.64 -0.11 11.60
CA PHE A 168 -8.05 0.14 11.39
C PHE A 168 -8.23 0.91 10.10
N LEU A 169 -9.03 0.39 9.19
CA LEU A 169 -9.28 0.98 7.88
C LEU A 169 -10.77 1.07 7.63
N ALA A 170 -11.18 2.06 6.86
CA ALA A 170 -12.55 2.20 6.41
C ALA A 170 -12.61 2.70 4.96
N SER A 171 -13.71 2.39 4.29
CA SER A 171 -13.97 2.81 2.91
C SER A 171 -15.39 3.30 2.75
N HIS A 172 -15.57 4.31 1.90
CA HIS A 172 -16.87 4.93 1.62
C HIS A 172 -16.99 5.29 0.14
N PRO A 173 -17.98 4.76 -0.59
CA PRO A 173 -18.30 5.22 -1.95
C PRO A 173 -18.72 6.68 -1.93
N THR A 174 -18.16 7.50 -2.81
CA THR A 174 -18.51 8.94 -2.85
C THR A 174 -19.80 9.21 -3.62
N SER A 175 -20.23 8.28 -4.47
CA SER A 175 -21.50 8.35 -5.21
C SER A 175 -22.71 7.94 -4.38
N GLY A 176 -22.51 7.51 -3.13
CA GLY A 176 -23.57 6.92 -2.29
C GLY A 176 -24.09 5.57 -2.80
N ARG A 177 -23.49 5.04 -3.84
CA ARG A 177 -23.85 3.75 -4.44
C ARG A 177 -22.62 2.85 -4.54
N GLU A 178 -22.76 1.64 -4.10
CA GLU A 178 -21.73 0.63 -4.28
C GLU A 178 -21.64 0.19 -5.74
N THR A 179 -20.43 -0.01 -6.21
CA THR A 179 -20.11 -0.55 -7.53
C THR A 179 -19.28 -1.82 -7.35
N PRO A 180 -18.98 -2.56 -8.41
CA PRO A 180 -18.14 -3.75 -8.28
C PRO A 180 -16.76 -3.53 -7.66
N THR A 181 -16.25 -2.28 -7.65
CA THR A 181 -14.92 -1.95 -7.13
C THR A 181 -14.94 -1.01 -5.92
N THR A 182 -16.12 -0.56 -5.48
CA THR A 182 -16.28 0.28 -4.30
C THR A 182 -17.06 -0.46 -3.23
N GLY A 183 -16.76 -0.24 -1.99
CA GLY A 183 -17.48 -0.83 -0.86
C GLY A 183 -17.54 0.15 0.29
N GLN A 184 -18.60 0.02 1.08
CA GLN A 184 -18.72 0.68 2.36
C GLN A 184 -18.46 -0.34 3.44
N GLY A 185 -17.43 -0.12 4.25
CA GLY A 185 -17.11 -1.05 5.33
C GLY A 185 -15.80 -0.72 6.02
N GLU A 186 -15.48 -1.55 6.98
CA GLU A 186 -14.34 -1.39 7.87
C GLU A 186 -13.53 -2.67 7.93
N LEU A 187 -12.24 -2.53 8.18
CA LEU A 187 -11.30 -3.63 8.36
C LEU A 187 -10.42 -3.37 9.58
N LEU A 188 -10.49 -4.27 10.53
CA LEU A 188 -9.53 -4.36 11.62
C LEU A 188 -8.53 -5.47 11.29
N PHE A 189 -7.24 -5.15 11.27
CA PHE A 189 -6.18 -6.11 11.01
C PHE A 189 -5.11 -6.01 12.10
N SER A 190 -4.69 -7.15 12.60
CA SER A 190 -3.58 -7.26 13.54
C SER A 190 -2.56 -8.27 13.04
N ARG A 191 -1.31 -7.93 13.16
CA ARG A 191 -0.19 -8.81 12.86
C ARG A 191 0.81 -8.77 14.00
N THR A 192 1.16 -9.93 14.51
CA THR A 192 2.27 -10.10 15.47
C THR A 192 3.29 -11.05 14.88
N SER A 193 4.54 -10.65 14.91
CA SER A 193 5.65 -11.49 14.49
C SER A 193 6.72 -11.52 15.58
N TRP A 194 7.40 -12.64 15.71
CA TRP A 194 8.54 -12.75 16.61
C TRP A 194 9.63 -13.65 16.01
N THR A 195 10.86 -13.30 16.33
CA THR A 195 12.05 -14.09 16.01
C THR A 195 12.55 -14.74 17.28
N PRO A 196 12.52 -16.08 17.39
CA PRO A 196 13.07 -16.79 18.52
C PRO A 196 14.57 -16.52 18.67
N HIS A 197 15.03 -16.51 19.91
CA HIS A 197 16.44 -16.30 20.22
C HIS A 197 17.28 -17.44 19.62
N HIS A 198 18.37 -17.10 18.93
CA HIS A 198 19.25 -18.01 18.22
C HIS A 198 18.65 -18.75 17.00
N GLY A 199 17.47 -18.37 16.55
CA GLY A 199 16.86 -18.92 15.33
C GLY A 199 16.90 -17.93 14.17
N LEU A 200 16.92 -18.47 12.95
CA LEU A 200 16.62 -17.72 11.72
C LEU A 200 15.12 -17.73 11.42
N ASP A 201 14.35 -18.39 12.27
CA ASP A 201 12.92 -18.57 12.08
C ASP A 201 12.15 -17.31 12.45
N LEU A 202 11.16 -16.98 11.66
CA LEU A 202 10.26 -15.89 11.91
C LEU A 202 8.82 -16.42 11.95
N ILE A 203 8.16 -16.23 13.08
CA ILE A 203 6.81 -16.71 13.34
C ILE A 203 5.85 -15.52 13.25
N TYR A 204 4.73 -15.69 12.53
CA TYR A 204 3.68 -14.69 12.40
C TYR A 204 2.34 -15.20 12.87
N VAL A 205 1.58 -14.30 13.47
CA VAL A 205 0.14 -14.46 13.70
C VAL A 205 -0.57 -13.25 13.12
N ASN A 206 -1.45 -13.50 12.18
CA ASN A 206 -2.31 -12.50 11.58
C ASN A 206 -3.76 -12.76 11.99
N ALA A 207 -4.46 -11.71 12.39
CA ALA A 207 -5.88 -11.74 12.67
C ALA A 207 -6.55 -10.55 11.96
N PHE A 208 -7.73 -10.78 11.42
CA PHE A 208 -8.51 -9.71 10.78
C PHE A 208 -10.01 -9.89 11.04
N TRP A 209 -10.69 -8.76 11.05
CA TRP A 209 -12.14 -8.70 11.17
C TRP A 209 -12.68 -7.64 10.23
N GLY A 210 -13.49 -8.06 9.26
CA GLY A 210 -14.18 -7.18 8.34
C GLY A 210 -15.61 -6.94 8.81
N ILE A 211 -16.05 -5.70 8.68
CA ILE A 211 -17.43 -5.27 8.90
C ILE A 211 -17.90 -4.70 7.56
N ASP A 212 -19.03 -5.19 7.09
CA ASP A 212 -19.56 -4.86 5.77
C ASP A 212 -18.56 -5.13 4.63
N GLN A 213 -18.45 -4.26 3.66
CA GLN A 213 -17.66 -4.47 2.43
C GLN A 213 -16.52 -3.47 2.33
N TYR A 214 -15.48 -3.64 3.15
CA TYR A 214 -14.28 -2.82 3.01
C TYR A 214 -13.65 -3.00 1.63
N ALA A 215 -13.31 -1.90 0.98
CA ALA A 215 -12.56 -1.86 -0.27
C ALA A 215 -11.32 -0.98 -0.14
N SER A 216 -10.18 -1.50 -0.58
CA SER A 216 -8.94 -0.71 -0.65
C SER A 216 -9.02 0.32 -1.77
N ALA A 217 -8.29 1.42 -1.62
CA ALA A 217 -8.26 2.49 -2.62
C ALA A 217 -7.75 1.99 -3.98
N THR A 218 -6.79 1.06 -3.96
CA THR A 218 -6.25 0.45 -5.17
C THR A 218 -6.43 -1.06 -5.14
N ARG A 219 -5.49 -1.83 -5.68
CA ARG A 219 -5.54 -3.29 -5.76
C ARG A 219 -5.83 -3.97 -4.42
N GLY A 220 -5.35 -3.39 -3.34
CA GLY A 220 -5.57 -3.90 -1.99
C GLY A 220 -4.93 -5.24 -1.69
N PRO A 221 -5.22 -5.79 -0.52
CA PRO A 221 -4.69 -7.07 -0.13
C PRO A 221 -5.29 -8.17 -1.01
N LEU A 222 -4.44 -9.08 -1.44
CA LEU A 222 -4.88 -10.28 -2.16
C LEU A 222 -5.71 -11.13 -1.22
N MET A 223 -6.99 -11.18 -1.51
CA MET A 223 -7.93 -12.08 -0.86
C MET A 223 -7.99 -13.34 -1.70
N GLY A 224 -7.30 -14.38 -1.31
CA GLY A 224 -7.29 -15.66 -2.01
C GLY A 224 -7.94 -16.76 -1.20
N GLY A 225 -8.53 -17.72 -1.86
CA GLY A 225 -9.06 -18.89 -1.20
C GLY A 225 -9.50 -19.97 -2.17
N PRO A 226 -9.61 -21.22 -1.72
CA PRO A 226 -9.97 -22.33 -2.57
C PRO A 226 -11.40 -22.17 -3.12
N ALA A 227 -11.57 -22.44 -4.42
CA ALA A 227 -12.88 -22.53 -5.08
C ALA A 227 -13.80 -21.31 -4.84
N GLY A 228 -13.26 -20.10 -4.95
CA GLY A 228 -14.01 -18.88 -4.68
C GLY A 228 -14.18 -18.57 -3.20
N GLY A 229 -13.71 -19.41 -2.33
CA GLY A 229 -13.52 -19.14 -0.92
C GLY A 229 -12.28 -18.24 -0.76
N ARG A 230 -12.34 -17.30 0.12
CA ARG A 230 -11.35 -16.24 0.27
C ARG A 230 -10.71 -16.40 1.59
N VAL A 231 -9.46 -16.75 1.58
CA VAL A 231 -8.70 -16.93 2.79
C VAL A 231 -7.95 -15.64 3.10
N GLY A 232 -8.67 -14.55 3.17
CA GLY A 232 -8.16 -13.35 3.77
C GLY A 232 -6.80 -12.87 3.26
N ILE A 233 -6.26 -11.96 3.97
CA ILE A 233 -5.09 -11.11 3.76
C ILE A 233 -3.75 -11.86 3.89
N LEU A 234 -3.77 -13.15 4.10
CA LEU A 234 -2.70 -13.91 4.70
C LEU A 234 -1.35 -13.79 4.00
N TRP A 235 -1.37 -13.89 2.70
CA TRP A 235 -0.13 -14.09 1.95
C TRP A 235 0.51 -12.79 1.48
N ALA A 236 -0.28 -11.76 1.28
CA ALA A 236 0.22 -10.47 0.79
C ALA A 236 1.17 -9.75 1.77
N HIS A 237 1.13 -10.09 3.05
CA HIS A 237 1.84 -9.36 4.10
C HIS A 237 2.84 -10.18 4.90
N THR A 238 3.00 -11.43 4.59
CA THR A 238 3.95 -12.30 5.28
C THR A 238 5.38 -12.23 4.72
N GLY A 239 5.62 -11.42 3.71
CA GLY A 239 6.84 -11.49 2.91
C GLY A 239 6.81 -12.66 1.91
N LEU A 240 5.82 -13.53 2.03
CA LEU A 240 5.59 -14.67 1.14
C LEU A 240 4.49 -14.41 0.12
N GLY A 241 3.94 -13.21 0.09
CA GLY A 241 2.82 -12.83 -0.79
C GLY A 241 3.10 -12.99 -2.28
N GLN A 242 4.37 -13.03 -2.65
CA GLN A 242 4.78 -13.33 -4.02
C GLN A 242 4.72 -14.83 -4.35
N TYR A 243 4.58 -15.67 -3.34
CA TYR A 243 4.57 -17.13 -3.44
C TYR A 243 3.20 -17.74 -3.11
N GLY A 244 2.19 -16.91 -2.94
CA GLY A 244 0.82 -17.39 -2.86
C GLY A 244 0.46 -18.18 -4.12
N PRO A 245 -0.52 -19.10 -4.04
CA PRO A 245 -0.94 -19.84 -5.22
C PRO A 245 -1.32 -18.86 -6.32
N PRO A 246 -0.93 -19.10 -7.56
CA PRO A 246 -1.34 -18.26 -8.67
C PRO A 246 -2.87 -18.23 -8.72
N ILE A 247 -3.41 -17.03 -8.77
CA ILE A 247 -4.84 -16.78 -8.94
C ILE A 247 -5.19 -16.97 -10.40
#